data_82dbe12de5d8c1f92ec3e1598fd07dcd
#
_entry.id   82dbe12de5d8c1f92ec3e1598fd07dcd
#
_cell.length_a   1.000
_cell.length_b   1.000
_cell.length_c   1.000
_cell.angle_alpha   90.00
_cell.angle_beta   90.00
_cell.angle_gamma   90.00
#
_symmetry.space_group_name_H-M   'P 1'
#
loop_
_entity.id
_entity.type
_entity.pdbx_description
1 polymer ?
#
loop_
_entity_poly.entity_id
_entity_poly.type
_entity_poly.pdbx_seq_one_letter_code
_entity_poly.pdbx_strand_id
1 'polypeptide(L)'
;MNQMYQARRPAQSEFAPVRNLKYHVLRWGAAGSDLPPLVLMHGWMDVAASYQFVVDAFSPAFYAGRTILAADWRGFGLTECPGHDNYWFPDYLADLDFLLDHYVGDRPIDLVGHSMGGNVVMLYAGVRPQRIRRLVNLEGFGMPATRSDKAPKRYAQWMDELKSLHRGELALKSYADADGVARRLMKTNPRLPEDKARWLARQWARPNAQGQWEILGDAAHKIVNAQLYRVDEVLAAFAAITAPVLSVEASENQMEQWWQGKYTLAEFHERLKSVPQLQQATIQDAGHMLHHDQPEQLAALIENFLA
;
A
#
# COMPACT_ATOMS: atom_id res chain seq x y z
N MET A 1 -30.81 -8.12 -8.34
CA MET A 1 -29.71 -7.24 -7.87
C MET A 1 -28.75 -8.13 -7.10
N ASN A 2 -27.51 -8.27 -7.55
CA ASN A 2 -26.51 -9.02 -6.79
C ASN A 2 -26.31 -8.33 -5.43
N GLN A 3 -26.34 -9.13 -4.37
CA GLN A 3 -26.13 -8.63 -3.01
C GLN A 3 -24.71 -8.04 -2.92
N MET A 4 -24.56 -6.86 -2.35
CA MET A 4 -23.25 -6.25 -2.12
C MET A 4 -22.46 -7.10 -1.11
N TYR A 5 -21.14 -7.22 -1.32
CA TYR A 5 -20.24 -7.88 -0.36
C TYR A 5 -20.47 -7.37 1.06
N GLN A 6 -20.46 -8.27 2.01
CA GLN A 6 -20.56 -7.98 3.44
C GLN A 6 -19.31 -8.51 4.16
N ALA A 7 -18.60 -7.63 4.85
CA ALA A 7 -17.44 -8.01 5.63
C ALA A 7 -17.86 -9.00 6.74
N ARG A 8 -17.23 -10.16 6.77
CA ARG A 8 -17.43 -11.17 7.82
C ARG A 8 -16.80 -10.74 9.15
N ARG A 9 -15.73 -9.96 9.07
CA ARG A 9 -14.97 -9.39 10.18
C ARG A 9 -14.89 -7.88 10.00
N PRO A 10 -15.92 -7.12 10.39
CA PRO A 10 -15.92 -5.68 10.22
C PRO A 10 -14.78 -5.03 11.01
N ALA A 11 -14.08 -4.11 10.37
CA ALA A 11 -13.03 -3.31 11.00
C ALA A 11 -13.63 -2.28 11.96
N GLN A 12 -12.88 -1.92 12.98
CA GLN A 12 -13.07 -0.69 13.74
C GLN A 12 -12.28 0.43 13.06
N SER A 13 -12.95 1.54 12.75
CA SER A 13 -12.35 2.73 12.17
C SER A 13 -11.94 3.68 13.28
N GLU A 14 -10.67 4.08 13.33
CA GLU A 14 -10.14 4.95 14.35
C GLU A 14 -9.10 5.92 13.77
N PHE A 15 -8.74 6.94 14.54
CA PHE A 15 -7.77 7.94 14.13
C PHE A 15 -6.66 8.06 15.17
N ALA A 16 -5.42 8.15 14.70
CA ALA A 16 -4.23 8.32 15.51
C ALA A 16 -3.46 9.60 15.15
N PRO A 17 -2.91 10.32 16.13
CA PRO A 17 -1.98 11.39 15.85
C PRO A 17 -0.66 10.80 15.38
N VAL A 18 -0.24 11.16 14.16
CA VAL A 18 1.03 10.75 13.56
C VAL A 18 1.75 12.01 13.10
N ARG A 19 2.80 12.41 13.80
CA ARG A 19 3.47 13.70 13.58
C ARG A 19 2.45 14.86 13.71
N ASN A 20 2.26 15.63 12.64
CA ASN A 20 1.27 16.72 12.57
C ASN A 20 -0.02 16.32 11.81
N LEU A 21 -0.20 15.05 11.54
CA LEU A 21 -1.32 14.51 10.77
C LEU A 21 -2.28 13.72 11.66
N LYS A 22 -3.51 13.54 11.19
CA LYS A 22 -4.51 12.68 11.79
C LYS A 22 -4.70 11.47 10.87
N TYR A 23 -4.02 10.39 11.20
CA TYR A 23 -4.02 9.16 10.44
C TYR A 23 -5.27 8.33 10.70
N HIS A 24 -5.92 7.89 9.64
CA HIS A 24 -6.99 6.92 9.72
C HIS A 24 -6.41 5.50 9.72
N VAL A 25 -6.94 4.66 10.63
CA VAL A 25 -6.52 3.27 10.80
C VAL A 25 -7.74 2.38 10.92
N LEU A 26 -7.71 1.28 10.23
CA LEU A 26 -8.65 0.16 10.41
C LEU A 26 -8.01 -0.87 11.33
N ARG A 27 -8.75 -1.29 12.36
CA ARG A 27 -8.32 -2.32 13.29
C ARG A 27 -9.29 -3.50 13.30
N TRP A 28 -8.74 -4.69 13.22
CA TRP A 28 -9.46 -5.95 13.41
C TRP A 28 -8.86 -6.73 14.58
N GLY A 29 -9.66 -7.62 15.13
CA GLY A 29 -9.26 -8.52 16.21
C GLY A 29 -9.15 -7.85 17.58
N ALA A 30 -8.37 -8.45 18.47
CA ALA A 30 -8.26 -8.01 19.85
C ALA A 30 -7.24 -6.89 20.01
N ALA A 31 -7.58 -5.86 20.80
CA ALA A 31 -6.58 -4.89 21.26
C ALA A 31 -5.73 -5.53 22.37
N GLY A 32 -4.42 -5.23 22.39
CA GLY A 32 -3.51 -5.66 23.45
C GLY A 32 -3.18 -7.16 23.44
N SER A 33 -3.25 -7.79 22.28
CA SER A 33 -2.84 -9.19 22.09
C SER A 33 -1.34 -9.40 22.39
N ASP A 34 -1.01 -10.59 22.96
CA ASP A 34 0.38 -11.02 23.13
C ASP A 34 1.02 -11.51 21.81
N LEU A 35 0.20 -11.85 20.82
CA LEU A 35 0.70 -12.21 19.50
C LEU A 35 1.33 -11.01 18.80
N PRO A 36 2.34 -11.24 17.94
CA PRO A 36 2.90 -10.14 17.11
C PRO A 36 1.78 -9.47 16.32
N PRO A 37 1.65 -8.13 16.40
CA PRO A 37 0.68 -7.39 15.60
C PRO A 37 0.98 -7.54 14.11
N LEU A 38 -0.06 -7.66 13.29
CA LEU A 38 0.02 -7.66 11.84
C LEU A 38 -0.35 -6.27 11.31
N VAL A 39 0.57 -5.62 10.61
CA VAL A 39 0.36 -4.29 10.02
C VAL A 39 0.34 -4.40 8.50
N LEU A 40 -0.70 -3.87 7.88
CA LEU A 40 -0.98 -3.97 6.44
C LEU A 40 -0.95 -2.58 5.81
N MET A 41 -0.12 -2.37 4.79
CA MET A 41 0.10 -1.06 4.17
C MET A 41 -0.22 -1.10 2.68
N HIS A 42 -1.20 -0.29 2.26
CA HIS A 42 -1.76 -0.28 0.92
C HIS A 42 -0.86 0.39 -0.14
N GLY A 43 -1.19 0.20 -1.42
CA GLY A 43 -0.50 0.75 -2.58
C GLY A 43 -0.88 2.21 -2.91
N TRP A 44 -0.29 2.73 -3.98
CA TRP A 44 -0.62 4.05 -4.51
C TRP A 44 -2.06 4.10 -5.03
N MET A 45 -2.78 5.18 -4.71
CA MET A 45 -4.19 5.36 -5.07
C MET A 45 -5.09 4.21 -4.58
N ASP A 46 -4.81 3.70 -3.38
CA ASP A 46 -5.58 2.68 -2.70
C ASP A 46 -5.92 3.12 -1.26
N VAL A 47 -6.57 2.30 -0.49
CA VAL A 47 -6.98 2.57 0.90
C VAL A 47 -6.80 1.34 1.79
N ALA A 48 -6.71 1.53 3.08
CA ALA A 48 -6.59 0.46 4.09
C ALA A 48 -7.67 -0.63 3.96
N ALA A 49 -8.89 -0.23 3.58
CA ALA A 49 -10.03 -1.12 3.42
C ALA A 49 -9.85 -2.18 2.32
N SER A 50 -8.92 -2.00 1.39
CA SER A 50 -8.56 -2.99 0.36
C SER A 50 -8.13 -4.34 0.95
N TYR A 51 -7.60 -4.34 2.17
CA TYR A 51 -7.22 -5.58 2.86
C TYR A 51 -8.37 -6.36 3.48
N GLN A 52 -9.60 -5.82 3.47
CA GLN A 52 -10.76 -6.48 4.08
C GLN A 52 -10.97 -7.91 3.57
N PHE A 53 -10.75 -8.15 2.27
CA PHE A 53 -10.96 -9.47 1.68
C PHE A 53 -9.95 -10.50 2.20
N VAL A 54 -8.70 -10.10 2.38
CA VAL A 54 -7.65 -10.95 2.98
C VAL A 54 -7.92 -11.20 4.45
N VAL A 55 -8.33 -10.17 5.20
CA VAL A 55 -8.68 -10.32 6.62
C VAL A 55 -9.85 -11.29 6.81
N ASP A 56 -10.85 -11.23 5.94
CA ASP A 56 -11.97 -12.17 5.95
C ASP A 56 -11.58 -13.58 5.53
N ALA A 57 -10.50 -13.74 4.78
CA ALA A 57 -9.97 -15.01 4.33
C ALA A 57 -9.04 -15.71 5.35
N PHE A 58 -8.48 -14.99 6.31
CA PHE A 58 -7.66 -15.62 7.35
C PHE A 58 -8.42 -16.74 8.09
N SER A 59 -7.71 -17.78 8.46
CA SER A 59 -8.28 -18.87 9.28
C SER A 59 -8.75 -18.35 10.64
N PRO A 60 -9.75 -18.98 11.27
CA PRO A 60 -10.16 -18.62 12.63
C PRO A 60 -9.00 -18.69 13.63
N ALA A 61 -8.12 -19.68 13.49
CA ALA A 61 -6.97 -19.88 14.37
C ALA A 61 -5.95 -18.74 14.25
N PHE A 62 -5.64 -18.28 13.03
CA PHE A 62 -4.71 -17.19 12.80
C PHE A 62 -5.28 -15.85 13.28
N TYR A 63 -6.56 -15.62 13.03
CA TYR A 63 -7.25 -14.38 13.41
C TYR A 63 -7.48 -14.28 14.93
N ALA A 64 -7.72 -15.40 15.61
CA ALA A 64 -8.05 -15.41 17.02
C ALA A 64 -6.93 -14.81 17.87
N GLY A 65 -7.27 -13.79 18.65
CA GLY A 65 -6.35 -13.11 19.55
C GLY A 65 -5.27 -12.23 18.89
N ARG A 66 -5.24 -12.09 17.55
CA ARG A 66 -4.26 -11.24 16.85
C ARG A 66 -4.81 -9.84 16.64
N THR A 67 -4.00 -8.82 16.88
CA THR A 67 -4.28 -7.45 16.44
C THR A 67 -3.84 -7.29 14.98
N ILE A 68 -4.75 -6.85 14.12
CA ILE A 68 -4.47 -6.53 12.71
C ILE A 68 -4.78 -5.04 12.50
N LEU A 69 -3.84 -4.31 11.92
CA LEU A 69 -3.94 -2.88 11.64
C LEU A 69 -3.71 -2.62 10.16
N ALA A 70 -4.49 -1.73 9.56
CA ALA A 70 -4.19 -1.17 8.24
C ALA A 70 -4.41 0.33 8.28
N ALA A 71 -3.43 1.11 7.83
CA ALA A 71 -3.53 2.56 7.82
C ALA A 71 -3.76 3.09 6.41
N ASP A 72 -4.54 4.15 6.28
CA ASP A 72 -4.54 4.96 5.07
C ASP A 72 -3.29 5.83 5.06
N TRP A 73 -2.44 5.68 4.05
CA TRP A 73 -1.27 6.54 3.90
C TRP A 73 -1.64 8.01 3.80
N ARG A 74 -0.69 8.91 4.14
CA ARG A 74 -0.83 10.36 3.96
C ARG A 74 -1.38 10.71 2.58
N GLY A 75 -2.43 11.54 2.52
CA GLY A 75 -3.08 11.95 1.29
C GLY A 75 -3.94 10.89 0.62
N PHE A 76 -4.26 9.79 1.29
CA PHE A 76 -5.17 8.73 0.83
C PHE A 76 -6.22 8.41 1.89
N GLY A 77 -7.35 7.84 1.45
CA GLY A 77 -8.41 7.39 2.31
C GLY A 77 -8.97 8.51 3.20
N LEU A 78 -9.09 8.24 4.48
CA LEU A 78 -9.57 9.19 5.47
C LEU A 78 -8.44 9.88 6.26
N THR A 79 -7.17 9.65 5.92
CA THR A 79 -6.05 10.34 6.56
C THR A 79 -6.04 11.81 6.15
N GLU A 80 -6.16 12.70 7.15
CA GLU A 80 -6.22 14.13 6.96
C GLU A 80 -4.82 14.74 6.79
N CYS A 81 -4.57 15.37 5.64
CA CYS A 81 -3.29 16.01 5.27
C CYS A 81 -3.51 17.46 4.79
N PRO A 82 -3.99 18.37 5.63
CA PRO A 82 -4.31 19.71 5.20
C PRO A 82 -3.06 20.48 4.76
N GLY A 83 -3.17 21.19 3.63
CA GLY A 83 -2.13 22.10 3.15
C GLY A 83 -0.91 21.43 2.51
N HIS A 84 -0.96 20.13 2.23
CA HIS A 84 0.10 19.45 1.49
C HIS A 84 -0.10 19.66 -0.01
N ASP A 85 0.97 19.98 -0.72
CA ASP A 85 0.99 20.11 -2.17
C ASP A 85 2.02 19.18 -2.83
N ASN A 86 2.71 18.38 -2.01
CA ASN A 86 3.73 17.43 -2.45
C ASN A 86 3.88 16.29 -1.44
N TYR A 87 4.16 15.11 -1.93
CA TYR A 87 4.35 13.89 -1.14
C TYR A 87 5.77 13.36 -1.35
N TRP A 88 6.61 13.57 -0.32
CA TRP A 88 8.00 13.12 -0.34
C TRP A 88 8.09 11.69 0.21
N PHE A 89 8.74 10.79 -0.54
CA PHE A 89 8.76 9.37 -0.20
C PHE A 89 9.28 9.06 1.22
N PRO A 90 10.36 9.68 1.74
CA PRO A 90 10.82 9.46 3.10
C PRO A 90 9.80 9.78 4.19
N ASP A 91 8.80 10.63 3.92
CA ASP A 91 7.75 10.91 4.89
C ASP A 91 6.91 9.66 5.23
N TYR A 92 6.72 8.74 4.29
CA TYR A 92 6.02 7.48 4.56
C TYR A 92 6.79 6.60 5.55
N LEU A 93 8.12 6.61 5.52
CA LEU A 93 8.95 5.89 6.49
C LEU A 93 8.79 6.47 7.89
N ALA A 94 8.85 7.80 8.01
CA ALA A 94 8.67 8.49 9.28
C ALA A 94 7.25 8.30 9.82
N ASP A 95 6.23 8.40 8.98
CA ASP A 95 4.84 8.19 9.40
C ASP A 95 4.61 6.77 9.91
N LEU A 96 5.17 5.77 9.23
CA LEU A 96 5.09 4.39 9.67
C LEU A 96 5.77 4.20 11.04
N ASP A 97 6.94 4.79 11.26
CA ASP A 97 7.65 4.73 12.54
C ASP A 97 6.79 5.28 13.69
N PHE A 98 6.24 6.49 13.53
CA PHE A 98 5.33 7.11 14.50
C PHE A 98 4.03 6.33 14.70
N LEU A 99 3.47 5.77 13.63
CA LEU A 99 2.27 4.94 13.71
C LEU A 99 2.52 3.69 14.56
N LEU A 100 3.66 3.04 14.35
CA LEU A 100 4.05 1.86 15.12
C LEU A 100 4.30 2.22 16.59
N ASP A 101 4.95 3.34 16.88
CA ASP A 101 5.13 3.83 18.26
C ASP A 101 3.78 4.00 18.97
N HIS A 102 2.79 4.57 18.27
CA HIS A 102 1.46 4.80 18.81
C HIS A 102 0.70 3.50 19.15
N TYR A 103 0.75 2.50 18.23
CA TYR A 103 -0.09 1.30 18.36
C TYR A 103 0.57 0.13 19.06
N VAL A 104 1.89 0.00 18.95
CA VAL A 104 2.59 -1.22 19.37
C VAL A 104 3.82 -0.95 20.25
N GLY A 105 4.19 0.32 20.44
CA GLY A 105 5.42 0.69 21.17
C GLY A 105 6.64 0.07 20.48
N ASP A 106 7.58 -0.47 21.27
CA ASP A 106 8.81 -1.08 20.76
C ASP A 106 8.66 -2.56 20.34
N ARG A 107 7.46 -3.10 20.36
CA ARG A 107 7.23 -4.51 20.02
C ARG A 107 7.51 -4.76 18.54
N PRO A 108 8.28 -5.82 18.20
CA PRO A 108 8.42 -6.25 16.81
C PRO A 108 7.08 -6.69 16.22
N ILE A 109 6.86 -6.37 14.96
CA ILE A 109 5.62 -6.63 14.23
C ILE A 109 5.83 -7.53 13.02
N ASP A 110 4.73 -8.10 12.55
CA ASP A 110 4.62 -8.64 11.19
C ASP A 110 4.14 -7.54 10.27
N LEU A 111 4.87 -7.28 9.19
CA LEU A 111 4.60 -6.16 8.30
C LEU A 111 4.34 -6.63 6.88
N VAL A 112 3.25 -6.19 6.30
CA VAL A 112 2.84 -6.50 4.92
C VAL A 112 2.65 -5.19 4.16
N GLY A 113 3.20 -5.08 2.97
CA GLY A 113 2.97 -3.92 2.10
C GLY A 113 2.67 -4.34 0.67
N HIS A 114 1.72 -3.65 0.03
CA HIS A 114 1.36 -3.84 -1.36
C HIS A 114 1.87 -2.70 -2.23
N SER A 115 2.47 -3.01 -3.38
CA SER A 115 2.87 -2.01 -4.40
C SER A 115 3.73 -0.89 -3.80
N MET A 116 3.27 0.37 -3.79
CA MET A 116 3.95 1.48 -3.11
C MET A 116 4.18 1.15 -1.63
N GLY A 117 3.17 0.61 -0.93
CA GLY A 117 3.33 0.15 0.45
C GLY A 117 4.40 -0.93 0.58
N GLY A 118 4.51 -1.85 -0.39
CA GLY A 118 5.58 -2.84 -0.47
C GLY A 118 6.96 -2.19 -0.54
N ASN A 119 7.11 -1.16 -1.36
CA ASN A 119 8.36 -0.41 -1.45
C ASN A 119 8.71 0.31 -0.13
N VAL A 120 7.70 0.91 0.52
CA VAL A 120 7.90 1.58 1.83
C VAL A 120 8.32 0.58 2.89
N VAL A 121 7.62 -0.55 3.03
CA VAL A 121 7.91 -1.51 4.11
C VAL A 121 9.25 -2.21 3.92
N MET A 122 9.68 -2.45 2.68
CA MET A 122 11.01 -3.00 2.38
C MET A 122 12.12 -2.03 2.82
N LEU A 123 12.00 -0.75 2.51
CA LEU A 123 12.97 0.26 2.96
C LEU A 123 12.92 0.44 4.47
N TYR A 124 11.71 0.49 5.06
CA TYR A 124 11.54 0.62 6.50
C TYR A 124 12.21 -0.51 7.28
N ALA A 125 12.06 -1.76 6.79
CA ALA A 125 12.70 -2.92 7.40
C ALA A 125 14.23 -2.86 7.40
N GLY A 126 14.86 -2.21 6.43
CA GLY A 126 16.30 -1.94 6.42
C GLY A 126 16.71 -0.79 7.34
N VAL A 127 15.83 0.21 7.51
CA VAL A 127 16.09 1.39 8.37
C VAL A 127 15.84 1.08 9.85
N ARG A 128 14.84 0.23 10.16
CA ARG A 128 14.45 -0.18 11.53
C ARG A 128 14.37 -1.70 11.67
N PRO A 129 15.43 -2.45 11.38
CA PRO A 129 15.38 -3.91 11.33
C PRO A 129 14.87 -4.56 12.63
N GLN A 130 15.15 -3.96 13.79
CA GLN A 130 14.71 -4.45 15.09
C GLN A 130 13.20 -4.37 15.31
N ARG A 131 12.47 -3.56 14.49
CA ARG A 131 11.01 -3.42 14.59
C ARG A 131 10.26 -4.53 13.85
N ILE A 132 10.94 -5.29 13.00
CA ILE A 132 10.31 -6.25 12.08
C ILE A 132 10.61 -7.68 12.51
N ARG A 133 9.56 -8.45 12.82
CA ARG A 133 9.66 -9.90 13.06
C ARG A 133 9.69 -10.66 11.73
N ARG A 134 8.75 -10.37 10.85
CA ARG A 134 8.64 -10.94 9.50
C ARG A 134 8.07 -9.89 8.53
N LEU A 135 8.52 -9.91 7.30
CA LEU A 135 8.14 -8.95 6.27
C LEU A 135 7.54 -9.63 5.05
N VAL A 136 6.42 -9.14 4.57
CA VAL A 136 5.81 -9.59 3.30
C VAL A 136 5.71 -8.41 2.33
N ASN A 137 6.36 -8.56 1.19
CA ASN A 137 6.28 -7.62 0.07
C ASN A 137 5.35 -8.18 -1.01
N LEU A 138 4.24 -7.50 -1.25
CA LEU A 138 3.25 -7.85 -2.28
C LEU A 138 3.42 -6.92 -3.48
N GLU A 139 4.00 -7.39 -4.58
CA GLU A 139 4.14 -6.61 -5.84
C GLU A 139 4.86 -5.26 -5.67
N GLY A 140 5.68 -5.08 -4.63
CA GLY A 140 6.50 -3.89 -4.42
C GLY A 140 7.81 -3.99 -5.19
N PHE A 141 7.75 -3.76 -6.49
CA PHE A 141 8.86 -3.98 -7.42
C PHE A 141 9.95 -2.90 -7.38
N GLY A 142 9.70 -1.76 -6.73
CA GLY A 142 10.57 -0.59 -6.86
C GLY A 142 10.36 0.15 -8.18
N MET A 143 11.38 0.86 -8.63
CA MET A 143 11.33 1.70 -9.82
C MET A 143 12.59 1.52 -10.67
N PRO A 144 12.55 1.88 -11.97
CA PRO A 144 13.75 1.91 -12.81
C PRO A 144 14.86 2.76 -12.20
N ALA A 145 16.09 2.33 -12.37
CA ALA A 145 17.26 3.14 -11.98
C ALA A 145 17.25 4.50 -12.69
N THR A 146 17.58 5.55 -11.94
CA THR A 146 17.74 6.89 -12.51
C THR A 146 19.19 7.36 -12.42
N ARG A 147 19.63 8.05 -13.46
CA ARG A 147 20.99 8.59 -13.55
C ARG A 147 21.01 10.02 -13.01
N SER A 148 22.09 10.41 -12.34
CA SER A 148 22.26 11.75 -11.76
C SER A 148 22.15 12.89 -12.76
N ASP A 149 22.52 12.66 -14.04
CA ASP A 149 22.38 13.63 -15.13
C ASP A 149 20.89 14.01 -15.43
N LYS A 150 19.95 13.26 -14.92
CA LYS A 150 18.50 13.53 -15.05
C LYS A 150 17.96 14.49 -13.98
N ALA A 151 18.73 14.78 -12.93
CA ALA A 151 18.25 15.60 -11.81
C ALA A 151 17.76 17.01 -12.23
N PRO A 152 18.48 17.79 -13.08
CA PRO A 152 17.99 19.11 -13.46
C PRO A 152 16.62 19.06 -14.16
N LYS A 153 16.42 18.09 -15.08
CA LYS A 153 15.14 17.90 -15.77
C LYS A 153 14.03 17.45 -14.81
N ARG A 154 14.37 16.61 -13.83
CA ARG A 154 13.43 16.11 -12.82
C ARG A 154 12.94 17.26 -11.93
N TYR A 155 13.84 18.12 -11.45
CA TYR A 155 13.46 19.31 -10.68
C TYR A 155 12.62 20.30 -11.49
N ALA A 156 12.96 20.56 -12.75
CA ALA A 156 12.15 21.41 -13.61
C ALA A 156 10.73 20.87 -13.78
N GLN A 157 10.59 19.58 -14.08
CA GLN A 157 9.28 18.92 -14.20
C GLN A 157 8.48 19.03 -12.90
N TRP A 158 9.10 18.74 -11.75
CA TRP A 158 8.46 18.84 -10.44
C TRP A 158 7.94 20.27 -10.17
N MET A 159 8.76 21.29 -10.44
CA MET A 159 8.34 22.68 -10.27
C MET A 159 7.19 23.07 -11.19
N ASP A 160 7.16 22.58 -12.42
CA ASP A 160 6.09 22.88 -13.39
C ASP A 160 4.79 22.17 -12.99
N GLU A 161 4.86 20.92 -12.52
CA GLU A 161 3.70 20.18 -12.05
C GLU A 161 3.12 20.77 -10.75
N LEU A 162 3.96 21.27 -9.82
CA LEU A 162 3.49 22.06 -8.67
C LEU A 162 2.69 23.30 -9.10
N LYS A 163 3.21 24.07 -10.05
CA LYS A 163 2.48 25.24 -10.58
C LYS A 163 1.15 24.83 -11.22
N SER A 164 1.11 23.69 -11.92
CA SER A 164 -0.13 23.18 -12.51
C SER A 164 -1.14 22.77 -11.42
N LEU A 165 -0.69 22.16 -10.31
CA LEU A 165 -1.55 21.88 -9.17
C LEU A 165 -2.15 23.17 -8.59
N HIS A 166 -1.32 24.17 -8.32
CA HIS A 166 -1.76 25.45 -7.74
C HIS A 166 -2.68 26.26 -8.67
N ARG A 167 -2.64 26.01 -9.99
CA ARG A 167 -3.61 26.55 -10.95
C ARG A 167 -4.90 25.73 -11.07
N GLY A 168 -5.03 24.63 -10.31
CA GLY A 168 -6.20 23.74 -10.37
C GLY A 168 -6.26 22.86 -11.62
N GLU A 169 -5.16 22.70 -12.35
CA GLU A 169 -5.09 21.88 -13.58
C GLU A 169 -4.95 20.38 -13.29
N LEU A 170 -4.54 20.01 -12.07
CA LEU A 170 -4.43 18.64 -11.62
C LEU A 170 -5.61 18.35 -10.69
N ALA A 171 -6.55 17.50 -11.12
CA ALA A 171 -7.68 17.08 -10.33
C ALA A 171 -7.88 15.57 -10.44
N LEU A 172 -8.42 14.95 -9.40
CA LEU A 172 -8.92 13.59 -9.47
C LEU A 172 -10.30 13.59 -10.14
N LYS A 173 -10.64 12.48 -10.79
CA LYS A 173 -11.92 12.35 -11.46
C LYS A 173 -13.04 12.18 -10.43
N SER A 174 -14.14 12.94 -10.59
CA SER A 174 -15.41 12.73 -9.89
C SER A 174 -16.35 11.81 -10.68
N TYR A 175 -17.34 11.24 -10.00
CA TYR A 175 -18.32 10.30 -10.53
C TYR A 175 -19.72 10.70 -10.07
N ALA A 176 -20.74 10.36 -10.85
CA ALA A 176 -22.12 10.68 -10.52
C ALA A 176 -22.60 9.94 -9.24
N ASP A 177 -22.11 8.74 -9.02
CA ASP A 177 -22.51 7.85 -7.93
C ASP A 177 -21.40 6.85 -7.56
N ALA A 178 -21.62 6.08 -6.48
CA ALA A 178 -20.70 5.02 -6.04
C ALA A 178 -20.55 3.90 -7.09
N ASP A 179 -21.58 3.63 -7.88
CA ASP A 179 -21.51 2.62 -8.93
C ASP A 179 -20.60 3.06 -10.08
N GLY A 180 -20.47 4.38 -10.33
CA GLY A 180 -19.46 4.93 -11.24
C GLY A 180 -18.03 4.66 -10.75
N VAL A 181 -17.81 4.76 -9.44
CA VAL A 181 -16.53 4.38 -8.82
C VAL A 181 -16.30 2.87 -8.93
N ALA A 182 -17.33 2.04 -8.65
CA ALA A 182 -17.22 0.59 -8.78
C ALA A 182 -16.86 0.16 -10.21
N ARG A 183 -17.50 0.75 -11.23
CA ARG A 183 -17.14 0.51 -12.64
C ARG A 183 -15.70 0.91 -12.95
N ARG A 184 -15.20 1.98 -12.34
CA ARG A 184 -13.79 2.38 -12.45
C ARG A 184 -12.86 1.32 -11.86
N LEU A 185 -13.16 0.80 -10.67
CA LEU A 185 -12.37 -0.24 -10.01
C LEU A 185 -12.31 -1.51 -10.86
N MET A 186 -13.46 -1.99 -11.37
CA MET A 186 -13.53 -3.16 -12.27
C MET A 186 -12.82 -2.92 -13.60
N LYS A 187 -12.81 -1.68 -14.13
CA LYS A 187 -12.03 -1.37 -15.34
C LYS A 187 -10.53 -1.45 -15.10
N THR A 188 -10.08 -1.06 -13.91
CA THR A 188 -8.65 -1.10 -13.54
C THR A 188 -8.21 -2.50 -13.16
N ASN A 189 -9.10 -3.25 -12.48
CA ASN A 189 -8.93 -4.66 -12.15
C ASN A 189 -10.13 -5.47 -12.64
N PRO A 190 -10.06 -6.06 -13.85
CA PRO A 190 -11.18 -6.85 -14.42
C PRO A 190 -11.50 -8.13 -13.65
N ARG A 191 -10.63 -8.58 -12.74
CA ARG A 191 -10.86 -9.74 -11.86
C ARG A 191 -11.68 -9.42 -10.64
N LEU A 192 -11.85 -8.13 -10.29
CA LEU A 192 -12.59 -7.72 -9.10
C LEU A 192 -14.09 -7.99 -9.29
N PRO A 193 -14.73 -8.88 -8.48
CA PRO A 193 -16.15 -9.14 -8.56
C PRO A 193 -17.00 -7.89 -8.27
N GLU A 194 -18.17 -7.79 -8.91
CA GLU A 194 -19.04 -6.61 -8.84
C GLU A 194 -19.48 -6.29 -7.40
N ASP A 195 -19.82 -7.30 -6.61
CA ASP A 195 -20.23 -7.15 -5.22
C ASP A 195 -19.12 -6.54 -4.35
N LYS A 196 -17.88 -7.02 -4.52
CA LYS A 196 -16.67 -6.48 -3.87
C LYS A 196 -16.35 -5.07 -4.38
N ALA A 197 -16.47 -4.82 -5.70
CA ALA A 197 -16.24 -3.51 -6.29
C ALA A 197 -17.20 -2.45 -5.75
N ARG A 198 -18.49 -2.77 -5.60
CA ARG A 198 -19.50 -1.88 -5.02
C ARG A 198 -19.25 -1.58 -3.54
N TRP A 199 -18.81 -2.56 -2.79
CA TRP A 199 -18.42 -2.36 -1.40
C TRP A 199 -17.18 -1.47 -1.31
N LEU A 200 -16.12 -1.80 -2.05
CA LEU A 200 -14.85 -1.07 -2.03
C LEU A 200 -15.01 0.38 -2.52
N ALA A 201 -15.86 0.62 -3.51
CA ALA A 201 -16.16 1.97 -4.00
C ALA A 201 -16.63 2.91 -2.88
N ARG A 202 -17.36 2.40 -1.90
CA ARG A 202 -17.79 3.16 -0.72
C ARG A 202 -16.70 3.38 0.33
N GLN A 203 -15.60 2.64 0.23
CA GLN A 203 -14.41 2.87 1.03
C GLN A 203 -13.43 3.84 0.34
N TRP A 204 -13.43 3.84 -0.99
CA TRP A 204 -12.52 4.61 -1.85
C TRP A 204 -12.97 6.03 -2.16
N ALA A 205 -14.24 6.31 -1.99
CA ALA A 205 -14.83 7.59 -2.40
C ALA A 205 -15.96 8.04 -1.45
N ARG A 206 -16.24 9.33 -1.45
CA ARG A 206 -17.33 9.95 -0.70
C ARG A 206 -18.06 10.96 -1.57
N PRO A 207 -19.37 11.21 -1.33
CA PRO A 207 -20.07 12.30 -2.00
C PRO A 207 -19.57 13.65 -1.48
N ASN A 208 -19.32 14.57 -2.41
CA ASN A 208 -19.06 15.97 -2.11
C ASN A 208 -20.37 16.75 -1.86
N ALA A 209 -20.27 18.06 -1.60
CA ALA A 209 -21.43 18.92 -1.34
C ALA A 209 -22.43 19.01 -2.51
N GLN A 210 -21.99 18.71 -3.73
CA GLN A 210 -22.81 18.66 -4.95
C GLN A 210 -23.37 17.26 -5.23
N GLY A 211 -23.13 16.28 -4.34
CA GLY A 211 -23.57 14.90 -4.47
C GLY A 211 -22.75 14.06 -5.43
N GLN A 212 -21.69 14.59 -6.01
CA GLN A 212 -20.76 13.82 -6.84
C GLN A 212 -19.77 13.05 -5.97
N TRP A 213 -19.43 11.84 -6.38
CA TRP A 213 -18.48 10.99 -5.68
C TRP A 213 -17.05 11.29 -6.08
N GLU A 214 -16.24 11.67 -5.12
CA GLU A 214 -14.83 11.96 -5.26
C GLU A 214 -13.99 10.89 -4.60
N ILE A 215 -12.91 10.49 -5.29
CA ILE A 215 -11.95 9.53 -4.77
C ILE A 215 -11.23 10.15 -3.57
N LEU A 216 -11.13 9.39 -2.48
CA LEU A 216 -10.38 9.74 -1.27
C LEU A 216 -8.87 9.64 -1.54
N GLY A 217 -8.34 10.66 -2.19
CA GLY A 217 -6.94 10.80 -2.56
C GLY A 217 -6.63 12.25 -2.90
N ASP A 218 -5.38 12.62 -2.81
CA ASP A 218 -4.94 13.97 -3.15
C ASP A 218 -4.38 14.00 -4.58
N ALA A 219 -4.76 15.03 -5.35
CA ALA A 219 -4.24 15.25 -6.71
C ALA A 219 -2.72 15.48 -6.74
N ALA A 220 -2.15 15.98 -5.65
CA ALA A 220 -0.71 16.16 -5.49
C ALA A 220 0.10 14.85 -5.61
N HIS A 221 -0.53 13.68 -5.41
CA HIS A 221 0.09 12.39 -5.70
C HIS A 221 0.41 12.14 -7.19
N LYS A 222 -0.11 12.97 -8.09
CA LYS A 222 0.23 12.91 -9.52
C LYS A 222 1.52 13.64 -9.84
N ILE A 223 2.01 14.49 -8.93
CA ILE A 223 3.26 15.24 -9.11
C ILE A 223 4.43 14.27 -9.02
N VAL A 224 5.34 14.38 -9.96
CA VAL A 224 6.55 13.57 -9.97
C VAL A 224 7.37 13.83 -8.70
N ASN A 225 7.92 12.77 -8.10
CA ASN A 225 8.84 12.96 -6.98
C ASN A 225 10.09 13.72 -7.46
N ALA A 226 10.43 14.80 -6.78
CA ALA A 226 11.63 15.60 -7.09
C ALA A 226 12.92 14.79 -6.95
N GLN A 227 12.96 13.87 -5.99
CA GLN A 227 14.12 13.03 -5.74
C GLN A 227 14.23 11.91 -6.79
N LEU A 228 15.43 11.71 -7.30
CA LEU A 228 15.72 10.58 -8.17
C LEU A 228 15.66 9.27 -7.40
N TYR A 229 15.22 8.19 -8.06
CA TYR A 229 15.27 6.86 -7.48
C TYR A 229 16.69 6.30 -7.53
N ARG A 230 17.29 6.12 -6.37
CA ARG A 230 18.66 5.67 -6.19
C ARG A 230 18.70 4.20 -5.82
N VAL A 231 19.05 3.37 -6.78
CA VAL A 231 19.09 1.90 -6.59
C VAL A 231 20.17 1.50 -5.59
N ASP A 232 21.31 2.19 -5.57
CA ASP A 232 22.39 1.97 -4.61
C ASP A 232 21.93 2.15 -3.15
N GLU A 233 21.13 3.18 -2.88
CA GLU A 233 20.52 3.42 -1.56
C GLU A 233 19.49 2.34 -1.20
N VAL A 234 18.69 1.91 -2.16
CA VAL A 234 17.70 0.83 -1.97
C VAL A 234 18.38 -0.50 -1.66
N LEU A 235 19.44 -0.86 -2.39
CA LEU A 235 20.19 -2.09 -2.16
C LEU A 235 20.89 -2.08 -0.79
N ALA A 236 21.41 -0.93 -0.35
CA ALA A 236 21.97 -0.79 0.98
C ALA A 236 20.92 -1.03 2.07
N ALA A 237 19.69 -0.49 1.89
CA ALA A 237 18.58 -0.76 2.80
C ALA A 237 18.17 -2.24 2.79
N PHE A 238 18.07 -2.87 1.62
CA PHE A 238 17.73 -4.29 1.49
C PHE A 238 18.74 -5.18 2.19
N ALA A 239 20.04 -4.89 2.06
CA ALA A 239 21.11 -5.62 2.71
C ALA A 239 21.10 -5.49 4.26
N ALA A 240 20.49 -4.43 4.77
CA ALA A 240 20.36 -4.18 6.21
C ALA A 240 19.11 -4.87 6.84
N ILE A 241 18.23 -5.48 6.05
CA ILE A 241 17.07 -6.22 6.57
C ILE A 241 17.56 -7.46 7.31
N THR A 242 17.17 -7.59 8.57
CA THR A 242 17.51 -8.77 9.40
C THR A 242 16.37 -9.78 9.52
N ALA A 243 15.13 -9.35 9.29
CA ALA A 243 13.96 -10.19 9.35
C ALA A 243 13.85 -11.12 8.13
N PRO A 244 13.24 -12.31 8.26
CA PRO A 244 12.79 -13.10 7.11
C PRO A 244 11.83 -12.30 6.23
N VAL A 245 12.03 -12.34 4.91
CA VAL A 245 11.22 -11.64 3.90
C VAL A 245 10.57 -12.63 2.97
N LEU A 246 9.28 -12.45 2.72
CA LEU A 246 8.52 -13.11 1.67
C LEU A 246 8.18 -12.07 0.58
N SER A 247 8.74 -12.23 -0.62
CA SER A 247 8.35 -11.46 -1.80
C SER A 247 7.31 -12.24 -2.59
N VAL A 248 6.15 -11.63 -2.81
CA VAL A 248 5.01 -12.28 -3.48
C VAL A 248 4.69 -11.55 -4.78
N GLU A 249 4.60 -12.30 -5.85
CA GLU A 249 4.27 -11.82 -7.19
C GLU A 249 2.97 -12.45 -7.67
N ALA A 250 2.25 -11.73 -8.51
CA ALA A 250 1.11 -12.26 -9.24
C ALA A 250 1.57 -12.97 -10.51
N SER A 251 0.91 -14.09 -10.88
CA SER A 251 1.22 -14.81 -12.12
C SER A 251 1.06 -13.97 -13.39
N GLU A 252 0.21 -12.95 -13.32
CA GLU A 252 -0.08 -12.03 -14.43
C GLU A 252 0.26 -10.59 -14.05
N ASN A 253 1.44 -10.37 -13.44
CA ASN A 253 1.90 -9.01 -13.18
C ASN A 253 2.17 -8.26 -14.48
N GLN A 254 2.03 -6.93 -14.45
CA GLN A 254 2.19 -6.06 -15.61
C GLN A 254 3.41 -5.13 -15.48
N MET A 255 4.33 -5.44 -14.60
CA MET A 255 5.45 -4.58 -14.25
C MET A 255 6.26 -4.12 -15.48
N GLU A 256 6.61 -5.04 -16.38
CA GLU A 256 7.40 -4.70 -17.57
C GLU A 256 6.63 -3.80 -18.56
N GLN A 257 5.29 -3.95 -18.61
CA GLN A 257 4.43 -3.10 -19.42
C GLN A 257 4.38 -1.68 -18.88
N TRP A 258 4.30 -1.50 -17.56
CA TRP A 258 4.29 -0.17 -16.93
C TRP A 258 5.58 0.59 -17.21
N TRP A 259 6.69 -0.10 -17.19
CA TRP A 259 8.00 0.49 -17.42
C TRP A 259 8.49 0.41 -18.87
N GLN A 260 7.65 -0.10 -19.80
CA GLN A 260 7.96 -0.19 -21.23
C GLN A 260 9.31 -0.86 -21.50
N GLY A 261 9.60 -1.93 -20.76
CA GLY A 261 10.85 -2.67 -20.84
C GLY A 261 12.10 -1.98 -20.26
N LYS A 262 11.95 -0.77 -19.67
CA LYS A 262 13.07 -0.04 -19.02
C LYS A 262 13.47 -0.62 -17.68
N TYR A 263 12.64 -1.45 -17.12
CA TYR A 263 12.85 -2.17 -15.87
C TYR A 263 12.12 -3.52 -15.98
N THR A 264 12.83 -4.61 -15.73
CA THR A 264 12.33 -5.96 -15.94
C THR A 264 12.17 -6.71 -14.62
N LEU A 265 11.36 -7.77 -14.65
CA LEU A 265 11.21 -8.66 -13.50
C LEU A 265 12.55 -9.34 -13.13
N ALA A 266 13.35 -9.68 -14.13
CA ALA A 266 14.69 -10.23 -13.91
C ALA A 266 15.61 -9.23 -13.16
N GLU A 267 15.54 -7.94 -13.48
CA GLU A 267 16.27 -6.90 -12.75
C GLU A 267 15.76 -6.75 -11.31
N PHE A 268 14.45 -6.85 -11.10
CA PHE A 268 13.88 -6.85 -9.75
C PHE A 268 14.40 -8.05 -8.92
N HIS A 269 14.38 -9.25 -9.50
CA HIS A 269 14.90 -10.45 -8.83
C HIS A 269 16.40 -10.32 -8.51
N GLU A 270 17.18 -9.68 -9.38
CA GLU A 270 18.60 -9.39 -9.09
C GLU A 270 18.76 -8.47 -7.89
N ARG A 271 17.94 -7.42 -7.79
CA ARG A 271 17.94 -6.52 -6.63
C ARG A 271 17.54 -7.23 -5.34
N LEU A 272 16.58 -8.14 -5.40
CA LEU A 272 16.14 -8.92 -4.24
C LEU A 272 17.23 -9.83 -3.66
N LYS A 273 18.26 -10.19 -4.42
CA LYS A 273 19.41 -10.96 -3.91
C LYS A 273 20.19 -10.23 -2.81
N SER A 274 20.00 -8.92 -2.65
CA SER A 274 20.56 -8.15 -1.55
C SER A 274 19.88 -8.41 -0.21
N VAL A 275 18.69 -9.05 -0.21
CA VAL A 275 17.94 -9.37 1.02
C VAL A 275 18.49 -10.67 1.62
N PRO A 276 18.99 -10.66 2.88
CA PRO A 276 19.73 -11.81 3.44
C PRO A 276 18.86 -13.06 3.62
N GLN A 277 17.59 -12.91 3.98
CA GLN A 277 16.68 -14.02 4.27
C GLN A 277 15.41 -13.90 3.42
N LEU A 278 15.52 -14.21 2.14
CA LEU A 278 14.46 -14.06 1.14
C LEU A 278 13.80 -15.39 0.81
N GLN A 279 12.47 -15.38 0.81
CA GLN A 279 11.60 -16.37 0.16
C GLN A 279 10.80 -15.68 -0.92
N GLN A 280 10.50 -16.40 -2.01
CA GLN A 280 9.68 -15.89 -3.11
C GLN A 280 8.49 -16.83 -3.33
N ALA A 281 7.34 -16.26 -3.65
CA ALA A 281 6.13 -17.01 -3.98
C ALA A 281 5.34 -16.30 -5.08
N THR A 282 4.51 -17.08 -5.78
CA THR A 282 3.62 -16.56 -6.83
C THR A 282 2.17 -16.92 -6.51
N ILE A 283 1.28 -15.93 -6.54
CA ILE A 283 -0.16 -16.14 -6.48
C ILE A 283 -0.68 -16.39 -7.90
N GLN A 284 -1.31 -17.55 -8.10
CA GLN A 284 -1.86 -17.92 -9.41
C GLN A 284 -3.18 -17.21 -9.69
N ASP A 285 -3.51 -17.02 -10.97
CA ASP A 285 -4.73 -16.34 -11.44
C ASP A 285 -4.93 -14.94 -10.82
N ALA A 286 -3.87 -14.21 -10.63
CA ALA A 286 -3.86 -12.88 -10.04
C ALA A 286 -3.08 -11.89 -10.89
N GLY A 287 -3.54 -10.64 -10.89
CA GLY A 287 -2.81 -9.48 -11.37
C GLY A 287 -2.26 -8.65 -10.22
N HIS A 288 -1.89 -7.40 -10.50
CA HIS A 288 -1.29 -6.51 -9.51
C HIS A 288 -2.08 -6.36 -8.20
N MET A 289 -3.41 -6.46 -8.26
CA MET A 289 -4.27 -6.40 -7.08
C MET A 289 -4.52 -7.80 -6.48
N LEU A 290 -3.48 -8.59 -6.31
CA LEU A 290 -3.53 -10.00 -5.88
C LEU A 290 -4.33 -10.21 -4.57
N HIS A 291 -4.36 -9.23 -3.69
CA HIS A 291 -5.15 -9.24 -2.45
C HIS A 291 -6.67 -9.04 -2.67
N HIS A 292 -7.05 -8.54 -3.85
CA HIS A 292 -8.45 -8.53 -4.31
C HIS A 292 -8.81 -9.78 -5.10
N ASP A 293 -7.86 -10.26 -5.93
CA ASP A 293 -8.08 -11.31 -6.91
C ASP A 293 -8.14 -12.69 -6.25
N GLN A 294 -7.19 -12.95 -5.36
CA GLN A 294 -6.99 -14.26 -4.70
C GLN A 294 -6.76 -14.10 -3.18
N PRO A 295 -7.72 -13.49 -2.45
CA PRO A 295 -7.54 -13.23 -1.02
C PRO A 295 -7.33 -14.49 -0.19
N GLU A 296 -7.95 -15.61 -0.56
CA GLU A 296 -7.82 -16.90 0.13
C GLU A 296 -6.42 -17.51 -0.04
N GLN A 297 -5.88 -17.51 -1.28
CA GLN A 297 -4.52 -17.98 -1.53
C GLN A 297 -3.50 -17.11 -0.80
N LEU A 298 -3.69 -15.79 -0.85
CA LEU A 298 -2.80 -14.83 -0.19
C LEU A 298 -2.86 -14.97 1.33
N ALA A 299 -4.06 -15.11 1.92
CA ALA A 299 -4.22 -15.29 3.35
C ALA A 299 -3.49 -16.56 3.83
N ALA A 300 -3.69 -17.70 3.16
CA ALA A 300 -3.01 -18.95 3.49
C ALA A 300 -1.48 -18.83 3.39
N LEU A 301 -0.99 -18.15 2.37
CA LEU A 301 0.45 -17.90 2.18
C LEU A 301 1.03 -17.05 3.32
N ILE A 302 0.34 -15.97 3.68
CA ILE A 302 0.74 -15.08 4.79
C ILE A 302 0.72 -15.87 6.11
N GLU A 303 -0.34 -16.62 6.41
CA GLU A 303 -0.43 -17.43 7.62
C GLU A 303 0.75 -18.40 7.76
N ASN A 304 1.02 -19.16 6.71
CA ASN A 304 2.13 -20.12 6.70
C ASN A 304 3.50 -19.46 6.90
N PHE A 305 3.70 -18.29 6.33
CA PHE A 305 4.96 -17.57 6.50
C PHE A 305 5.08 -16.93 7.89
N LEU A 306 3.99 -16.48 8.49
CA LEU A 306 3.98 -15.83 9.81
C LEU A 306 3.88 -16.77 11.00
N ALA A 307 3.72 -18.07 10.76
CA ALA A 307 3.62 -19.11 11.76
C ALA A 307 4.88 -19.23 12.68
#